data_9a31e5e5872c78c9c823ce5d45454231
#
_entry.id   9a31e5e5872c78c9c823ce5d45454231
#
_cell.length_a   1.000
_cell.length_b   1.000
_cell.length_c   1.000
_cell.angle_alpha   90.00
_cell.angle_beta   90.00
_cell.angle_gamma   90.00
#
_symmetry.space_group_name_H-M   'P 1'
#
loop_
_entity.id
_entity.type
_entity.pdbx_description
1 polymer ?
#
loop_
_entity_poly.entity_id
_entity_poly.type
_entity_poly.pdbx_seq_one_letter_code
_entity_poly.pdbx_strand_id
1 'polypeptide(L)'
;MKHSLIAVILFLAFSWNGLAQQADADAPATKEDVQRYLDVMHSHDMMKQMIEAMSKPLHKMLHEDYMKNKDKLPPDFEARMNQTMDDMLKSIPFDEMVQAMVPTYQRHFTKGELNALVEFYGSPTGQKILHEMPAITSEAMESMMPIMRRNIGRITQSVQQETTEMLKESHRKGARNTPVMRND
;
A
#
# COMPACT_ATOMS: atom_id res chain seq x y z
N MET A 1 -38.97 -12.14 -52.67
CA MET A 1 -39.50 -11.84 -51.32
C MET A 1 -39.03 -12.83 -50.23
N LYS A 2 -38.55 -14.05 -50.55
CA LYS A 2 -38.08 -15.02 -49.53
C LYS A 2 -36.66 -14.70 -48.94
N HIS A 3 -35.81 -13.99 -49.68
CA HIS A 3 -34.44 -13.67 -49.23
C HIS A 3 -34.36 -12.47 -48.29
N SER A 4 -35.33 -11.54 -48.33
CA SER A 4 -35.37 -10.38 -47.42
C SER A 4 -35.77 -10.75 -45.98
N LEU A 5 -36.56 -11.79 -45.79
CA LEU A 5 -37.00 -12.27 -44.47
C LEU A 5 -35.84 -12.93 -43.69
N ILE A 6 -34.96 -13.65 -44.39
CA ILE A 6 -33.81 -14.33 -43.77
C ILE A 6 -32.77 -13.31 -43.27
N ALA A 7 -32.54 -12.22 -44.02
CA ALA A 7 -31.61 -11.16 -43.61
C ALA A 7 -32.07 -10.40 -42.35
N VAL A 8 -33.38 -10.18 -42.18
CA VAL A 8 -33.94 -9.50 -40.99
C VAL A 8 -33.86 -10.40 -39.76
N ILE A 9 -34.06 -11.73 -39.90
CA ILE A 9 -33.96 -12.67 -38.77
C ILE A 9 -32.49 -12.78 -38.27
N LEU A 10 -31.53 -12.79 -39.21
CA LEU A 10 -30.09 -12.81 -38.82
C LEU A 10 -29.66 -11.52 -38.15
N PHE A 11 -30.21 -10.36 -38.53
CA PHE A 11 -29.89 -9.08 -37.88
C PHE A 11 -30.48 -8.97 -36.47
N LEU A 12 -31.68 -9.51 -36.23
CA LEU A 12 -32.30 -9.53 -34.89
C LEU A 12 -31.62 -10.51 -33.93
N ALA A 13 -31.08 -11.65 -34.42
CA ALA A 13 -30.32 -12.60 -33.62
C ALA A 13 -28.96 -12.05 -33.16
N PHE A 14 -28.33 -11.19 -33.97
CA PHE A 14 -27.04 -10.55 -33.62
C PHE A 14 -27.20 -9.45 -32.54
N SER A 15 -28.35 -8.74 -32.56
CA SER A 15 -28.63 -7.68 -31.55
C SER A 15 -28.96 -8.25 -30.16
N TRP A 16 -29.50 -9.46 -30.08
CA TRP A 16 -29.87 -10.06 -28.79
C TRP A 16 -28.66 -10.63 -28.01
N ASN A 17 -27.63 -11.07 -28.71
CA ASN A 17 -26.39 -11.52 -28.04
C ASN A 17 -25.65 -10.37 -27.36
N GLY A 18 -25.67 -9.16 -27.93
CA GLY A 18 -25.03 -7.98 -27.34
C GLY A 18 -25.70 -7.52 -26.04
N LEU A 19 -27.04 -7.55 -25.98
CA LEU A 19 -27.79 -7.14 -24.81
C LEU A 19 -27.66 -8.12 -23.63
N ALA A 20 -27.61 -9.43 -23.92
CA ALA A 20 -27.43 -10.47 -22.92
C ALA A 20 -26.01 -10.42 -22.31
N GLN A 21 -25.00 -10.13 -23.12
CA GLN A 21 -23.61 -10.03 -22.68
C GLN A 21 -23.36 -8.77 -21.84
N GLN A 22 -24.04 -7.67 -22.15
CA GLN A 22 -23.98 -6.45 -21.36
C GLN A 22 -24.67 -6.60 -19.99
N ALA A 23 -25.82 -7.25 -19.95
CA ALA A 23 -26.53 -7.54 -18.71
C ALA A 23 -25.74 -8.45 -17.76
N ASP A 24 -24.97 -9.41 -18.29
CA ASP A 24 -24.07 -10.26 -17.48
C ASP A 24 -22.83 -9.49 -16.99
N ALA A 25 -22.31 -8.55 -17.80
CA ALA A 25 -21.18 -7.71 -17.40
C ALA A 25 -21.54 -6.72 -16.28
N ASP A 26 -22.77 -6.20 -16.27
CA ASP A 26 -23.27 -5.28 -15.25
C ASP A 26 -23.77 -6.01 -13.98
N ALA A 27 -23.81 -7.34 -13.98
CA ALA A 27 -24.18 -8.13 -12.81
C ALA A 27 -23.19 -7.93 -11.66
N PRO A 28 -23.62 -8.00 -10.39
CA PRO A 28 -22.72 -7.99 -9.26
C PRO A 28 -21.68 -9.11 -9.36
N ALA A 29 -20.44 -8.81 -8.97
CA ALA A 29 -19.36 -9.78 -8.98
C ALA A 29 -19.67 -10.96 -8.04
N THR A 30 -19.40 -12.18 -8.51
CA THR A 30 -19.49 -13.38 -7.69
C THR A 30 -18.23 -13.56 -6.84
N LYS A 31 -18.27 -14.46 -5.87
CA LYS A 31 -17.09 -14.85 -5.09
C LYS A 31 -15.98 -15.39 -6.01
N GLU A 32 -16.36 -16.18 -6.99
CA GLU A 32 -15.47 -16.81 -7.97
C GLU A 32 -14.79 -15.77 -8.88
N ASP A 33 -15.50 -14.70 -9.25
CA ASP A 33 -14.93 -13.60 -10.03
C ASP A 33 -13.85 -12.85 -9.21
N VAL A 34 -14.14 -12.57 -7.95
CA VAL A 34 -13.16 -11.95 -7.03
C VAL A 34 -11.96 -12.87 -6.81
N GLN A 35 -12.20 -14.18 -6.60
CA GLN A 35 -11.11 -15.13 -6.41
C GLN A 35 -10.17 -15.16 -7.62
N ARG A 36 -10.71 -15.26 -8.85
CA ARG A 36 -9.89 -15.21 -10.07
C ARG A 36 -9.07 -13.93 -10.19
N TYR A 37 -9.64 -12.80 -9.79
CA TYR A 37 -8.91 -11.53 -9.76
C TYR A 37 -7.76 -11.57 -8.74
N LEU A 38 -8.00 -12.04 -7.52
CA LEU A 38 -6.99 -12.16 -6.47
C LEU A 38 -5.87 -13.14 -6.87
N ASP A 39 -6.21 -14.22 -7.58
CA ASP A 39 -5.26 -15.21 -8.07
C ASP A 39 -4.34 -14.62 -9.16
N VAL A 40 -4.91 -13.92 -10.16
CA VAL A 40 -4.11 -13.30 -11.22
C VAL A 40 -3.22 -12.15 -10.71
N MET A 41 -3.63 -11.50 -9.63
CA MET A 41 -2.84 -10.50 -8.91
C MET A 41 -1.73 -11.11 -8.05
N HIS A 42 -1.63 -12.43 -7.96
CA HIS A 42 -0.70 -13.12 -7.07
C HIS A 42 -0.78 -12.63 -5.61
N SER A 43 -1.99 -12.34 -5.15
CA SER A 43 -2.22 -11.73 -3.82
C SER A 43 -1.63 -12.54 -2.68
N HIS A 44 -1.64 -13.88 -2.79
CA HIS A 44 -1.02 -14.77 -1.83
C HIS A 44 0.50 -14.62 -1.79
N ASP A 45 1.17 -14.60 -2.95
CA ASP A 45 2.62 -14.44 -3.05
C ASP A 45 3.07 -13.04 -2.60
N MET A 46 2.31 -12.00 -2.95
CA MET A 46 2.57 -10.64 -2.48
C MET A 46 2.53 -10.55 -0.96
N MET A 47 1.55 -11.19 -0.33
CA MET A 47 1.41 -11.24 1.11
C MET A 47 2.60 -11.95 1.77
N LYS A 48 3.01 -13.11 1.21
CA LYS A 48 4.18 -13.86 1.65
C LYS A 48 5.46 -13.02 1.57
N GLN A 49 5.69 -12.35 0.44
CA GLN A 49 6.83 -11.44 0.26
C GLN A 49 6.82 -10.27 1.27
N MET A 50 5.66 -9.74 1.59
CA MET A 50 5.52 -8.69 2.60
C MET A 50 5.96 -9.17 3.98
N ILE A 51 5.61 -10.40 4.38
CA ILE A 51 6.07 -11.01 5.64
C ILE A 51 7.58 -11.17 5.65
N GLU A 52 8.13 -11.73 4.58
CA GLU A 52 9.58 -11.92 4.46
C GLU A 52 10.32 -10.58 4.52
N ALA A 53 9.77 -9.53 3.91
CA ALA A 53 10.32 -8.17 4.00
C ALA A 53 10.25 -7.59 5.41
N MET A 54 9.20 -7.93 6.19
CA MET A 54 9.06 -7.50 7.58
C MET A 54 9.94 -8.30 8.54
N SER A 55 10.20 -9.59 8.27
CA SER A 55 11.00 -10.46 9.16
C SER A 55 12.46 -10.03 9.23
N LYS A 56 13.06 -9.66 8.10
CA LYS A 56 14.48 -9.27 8.02
C LYS A 56 14.89 -8.13 8.99
N PRO A 57 14.21 -6.97 9.00
CA PRO A 57 14.54 -5.90 9.96
C PRO A 57 14.28 -6.31 11.42
N LEU A 58 13.29 -7.17 11.67
CA LEU A 58 13.01 -7.67 13.02
C LEU A 58 14.13 -8.59 13.51
N HIS A 59 14.60 -9.52 12.68
CA HIS A 59 15.76 -10.37 13.02
C HIS A 59 17.02 -9.52 13.28
N LYS A 60 17.25 -8.49 12.46
CA LYS A 60 18.37 -7.58 12.66
C LYS A 60 18.28 -6.85 14.00
N MET A 61 17.11 -6.34 14.35
CA MET A 61 16.87 -5.66 15.62
C MET A 61 17.09 -6.60 16.81
N LEU A 62 16.59 -7.84 16.73
CA LEU A 62 16.82 -8.87 17.76
C LEU A 62 18.30 -9.20 17.91
N HIS A 63 19.01 -9.34 16.80
CA HIS A 63 20.45 -9.58 16.81
C HIS A 63 21.21 -8.43 17.50
N GLU A 64 20.92 -7.20 17.16
CA GLU A 64 21.54 -6.01 17.75
C GLU A 64 21.27 -5.93 19.26
N ASP A 65 20.05 -6.25 19.69
CA ASP A 65 19.67 -6.27 21.11
C ASP A 65 20.33 -7.44 21.87
N TYR A 66 20.40 -8.61 21.26
CA TYR A 66 21.14 -9.73 21.81
C TYR A 66 22.61 -9.39 21.99
N MET A 67 23.26 -8.81 21.01
CA MET A 67 24.68 -8.42 21.06
C MET A 67 24.99 -7.43 22.18
N LYS A 68 24.07 -6.51 22.48
CA LYS A 68 24.21 -5.58 23.61
C LYS A 68 24.09 -6.24 24.98
N ASN A 69 23.38 -7.35 25.08
CA ASN A 69 23.03 -8.01 26.34
C ASN A 69 23.52 -9.45 26.44
N LYS A 70 24.39 -9.89 25.54
CA LYS A 70 24.82 -11.31 25.41
C LYS A 70 25.36 -11.94 26.69
N ASP A 71 25.99 -11.12 27.53
CA ASP A 71 26.59 -11.60 28.81
C ASP A 71 25.53 -11.93 29.87
N LYS A 72 24.27 -11.46 29.65
CA LYS A 72 23.14 -11.66 30.57
C LYS A 72 22.10 -12.64 30.03
N LEU A 73 22.24 -13.05 28.78
CA LEU A 73 21.25 -13.88 28.07
C LEU A 73 21.81 -15.27 27.82
N PRO A 74 20.95 -16.31 27.79
CA PRO A 74 21.36 -17.66 27.40
C PRO A 74 21.96 -17.69 25.98
N PRO A 75 22.92 -18.58 25.70
CA PRO A 75 23.55 -18.66 24.38
C PRO A 75 22.59 -18.97 23.22
N ASP A 76 21.47 -19.63 23.51
CA ASP A 76 20.43 -20.01 22.55
C ASP A 76 19.26 -19.00 22.48
N PHE A 77 19.34 -17.87 23.21
CA PHE A 77 18.27 -16.88 23.29
C PHE A 77 17.90 -16.31 21.91
N GLU A 78 18.91 -15.88 21.15
CA GLU A 78 18.68 -15.30 19.82
C GLU A 78 17.99 -16.30 18.88
N ALA A 79 18.46 -17.54 18.83
CA ALA A 79 17.89 -18.59 18.00
C ALA A 79 16.45 -18.88 18.37
N ARG A 80 16.12 -18.97 19.68
CA ARG A 80 14.74 -19.18 20.15
C ARG A 80 13.83 -18.01 19.82
N MET A 81 14.30 -16.80 19.99
CA MET A 81 13.50 -15.59 19.68
C MET A 81 13.23 -15.48 18.19
N ASN A 82 14.23 -15.73 17.34
CA ASN A 82 14.06 -15.76 15.90
C ASN A 82 13.05 -16.83 15.48
N GLN A 83 13.15 -18.03 16.03
CA GLN A 83 12.20 -19.10 15.76
C GLN A 83 10.78 -18.74 16.20
N THR A 84 10.61 -18.18 17.41
CA THR A 84 9.29 -17.74 17.91
C THR A 84 8.69 -16.68 17.00
N MET A 85 9.50 -15.74 16.53
CA MET A 85 9.05 -14.68 15.61
C MET A 85 8.64 -15.26 14.25
N ASP A 86 9.44 -16.16 13.69
CA ASP A 86 9.13 -16.83 12.42
C ASP A 86 7.82 -17.63 12.54
N ASP A 87 7.64 -18.37 13.64
CA ASP A 87 6.43 -19.14 13.88
C ASP A 87 5.20 -18.23 14.06
N MET A 88 5.34 -17.09 14.72
CA MET A 88 4.29 -16.08 14.84
C MET A 88 3.93 -15.47 13.47
N LEU A 89 4.91 -15.12 12.66
CA LEU A 89 4.66 -14.61 11.30
C LEU A 89 4.01 -15.65 10.40
N LYS A 90 4.41 -16.92 10.48
CA LYS A 90 3.80 -18.04 9.74
C LYS A 90 2.37 -18.35 10.21
N SER A 91 2.04 -18.04 11.46
CA SER A 91 0.70 -18.28 12.01
C SER A 91 -0.36 -17.26 11.56
N ILE A 92 0.04 -16.21 10.85
CA ILE A 92 -0.91 -15.20 10.32
C ILE A 92 -1.83 -15.87 9.28
N PRO A 93 -3.16 -15.85 9.46
CA PRO A 93 -4.11 -16.57 8.60
C PRO A 93 -4.39 -15.77 7.32
N PHE A 94 -3.43 -15.68 6.40
CA PHE A 94 -3.53 -14.86 5.19
C PHE A 94 -4.68 -15.25 4.28
N ASP A 95 -4.94 -16.54 4.13
CA ASP A 95 -6.05 -17.04 3.33
C ASP A 95 -7.40 -16.52 3.86
N GLU A 96 -7.57 -16.51 5.18
CA GLU A 96 -8.76 -15.95 5.81
C GLU A 96 -8.85 -14.44 5.60
N MET A 97 -7.72 -13.73 5.69
CA MET A 97 -7.67 -12.27 5.42
C MET A 97 -8.04 -11.96 3.98
N VAL A 98 -7.50 -12.70 3.01
CA VAL A 98 -7.85 -12.57 1.60
C VAL A 98 -9.34 -12.87 1.38
N GLN A 99 -9.87 -13.96 1.98
CA GLN A 99 -11.29 -14.29 1.89
C GLN A 99 -12.19 -13.22 2.52
N ALA A 100 -11.76 -12.57 3.59
CA ALA A 100 -12.50 -11.47 4.22
C ALA A 100 -12.62 -10.23 3.31
N MET A 101 -11.74 -10.08 2.32
CA MET A 101 -11.81 -8.99 1.34
C MET A 101 -12.88 -9.21 0.27
N VAL A 102 -13.26 -10.46 -0.01
CA VAL A 102 -14.21 -10.83 -1.07
C VAL A 102 -15.51 -10.00 -1.05
N PRO A 103 -16.23 -9.87 0.08
CA PRO A 103 -17.46 -9.08 0.12
C PRO A 103 -17.25 -7.59 -0.20
N THR A 104 -16.05 -7.08 0.05
CA THR A 104 -15.71 -5.69 -0.30
C THR A 104 -15.60 -5.52 -1.79
N TYR A 105 -14.88 -6.40 -2.47
CA TYR A 105 -14.79 -6.36 -3.93
C TYR A 105 -16.15 -6.53 -4.60
N GLN A 106 -16.99 -7.46 -4.12
CA GLN A 106 -18.34 -7.66 -4.63
C GLN A 106 -19.25 -6.42 -4.53
N ARG A 107 -19.02 -5.56 -3.56
CA ARG A 107 -19.78 -4.31 -3.42
C ARG A 107 -19.31 -3.19 -4.36
N HIS A 108 -18.05 -3.24 -4.79
CA HIS A 108 -17.42 -2.15 -5.54
C HIS A 108 -17.23 -2.46 -7.03
N PHE A 109 -17.28 -3.72 -7.43
CA PHE A 109 -17.02 -4.13 -8.79
C PHE A 109 -18.14 -4.99 -9.35
N THR A 110 -18.43 -4.81 -10.63
CA THR A 110 -19.26 -5.70 -11.41
C THR A 110 -18.44 -6.89 -11.91
N LYS A 111 -19.13 -7.93 -12.37
CA LYS A 111 -18.51 -9.09 -13.01
C LYS A 111 -17.67 -8.69 -14.24
N GLY A 112 -18.18 -7.78 -15.07
CA GLY A 112 -17.49 -7.31 -16.27
C GLY A 112 -16.21 -6.56 -15.94
N GLU A 113 -16.23 -5.70 -14.91
CA GLU A 113 -15.05 -4.97 -14.45
C GLU A 113 -13.96 -5.91 -13.92
N LEU A 114 -14.33 -6.90 -13.10
CA LEU A 114 -13.38 -7.90 -12.63
C LEU A 114 -12.82 -8.76 -13.78
N ASN A 115 -13.64 -9.14 -14.75
CA ASN A 115 -13.17 -9.87 -15.91
C ASN A 115 -12.16 -9.05 -16.73
N ALA A 116 -12.41 -7.76 -16.94
CA ALA A 116 -11.45 -6.87 -17.61
C ALA A 116 -10.13 -6.74 -16.84
N LEU A 117 -10.18 -6.66 -15.50
CA LEU A 117 -9.00 -6.65 -14.66
C LEU A 117 -8.23 -7.98 -14.72
N VAL A 118 -8.94 -9.10 -14.70
CA VAL A 118 -8.33 -10.45 -14.85
C VAL A 118 -7.63 -10.57 -16.20
N GLU A 119 -8.27 -10.13 -17.28
CA GLU A 119 -7.67 -10.13 -18.62
C GLU A 119 -6.43 -9.25 -18.69
N PHE A 120 -6.51 -8.03 -18.16
CA PHE A 120 -5.39 -7.09 -18.14
C PHE A 120 -4.22 -7.63 -17.33
N TYR A 121 -4.43 -8.01 -16.07
CA TYR A 121 -3.35 -8.50 -15.21
C TYR A 121 -2.86 -9.90 -15.60
N GLY A 122 -3.67 -10.71 -16.26
CA GLY A 122 -3.24 -11.99 -16.87
C GLY A 122 -2.39 -11.82 -18.12
N SER A 123 -2.36 -10.63 -18.72
CA SER A 123 -1.54 -10.33 -19.91
C SER A 123 -0.05 -10.20 -19.58
N PRO A 124 0.86 -10.39 -20.55
CA PRO A 124 2.30 -10.18 -20.34
C PRO A 124 2.63 -8.78 -19.80
N THR A 125 1.91 -7.75 -20.25
CA THR A 125 2.09 -6.37 -19.77
C THR A 125 1.60 -6.21 -18.34
N GLY A 126 0.44 -6.75 -18.00
CA GLY A 126 -0.10 -6.71 -16.65
C GLY A 126 0.80 -7.44 -15.65
N GLN A 127 1.29 -8.63 -16.01
CA GLN A 127 2.26 -9.37 -15.19
C GLN A 127 3.57 -8.61 -15.01
N LYS A 128 4.07 -7.96 -16.06
CA LYS A 128 5.25 -7.10 -15.95
C LYS A 128 5.02 -5.94 -14.99
N ILE A 129 3.85 -5.30 -15.03
CA ILE A 129 3.51 -4.22 -14.09
C ILE A 129 3.54 -4.73 -12.66
N LEU A 130 2.91 -5.86 -12.36
CA LEU A 130 2.91 -6.46 -11.02
C LEU A 130 4.33 -6.74 -10.52
N HIS A 131 5.19 -7.27 -11.39
CA HIS A 131 6.56 -7.60 -11.06
C HIS A 131 7.46 -6.37 -10.82
N GLU A 132 7.33 -5.36 -11.67
CA GLU A 132 8.21 -4.17 -11.63
C GLU A 132 7.74 -3.09 -10.64
N MET A 133 6.46 -3.09 -10.24
CA MET A 133 5.89 -2.04 -9.40
C MET A 133 6.64 -1.84 -8.06
N PRO A 134 7.10 -2.88 -7.34
CA PRO A 134 7.89 -2.71 -6.13
C PRO A 134 9.20 -1.96 -6.37
N ALA A 135 9.92 -2.31 -7.44
CA ALA A 135 11.18 -1.65 -7.81
C ALA A 135 10.94 -0.18 -8.22
N ILE A 136 9.95 0.07 -9.08
CA ILE A 136 9.54 1.41 -9.50
C ILE A 136 9.20 2.28 -8.27
N THR A 137 8.44 1.74 -7.32
CA THR A 137 8.06 2.47 -6.10
C THR A 137 9.27 2.80 -5.23
N SER A 138 10.19 1.85 -5.07
CA SER A 138 11.44 2.06 -4.32
C SER A 138 12.31 3.12 -4.95
N GLU A 139 12.58 3.04 -6.25
CA GLU A 139 13.38 4.00 -6.99
C GLU A 139 12.74 5.41 -7.01
N ALA A 140 11.42 5.48 -7.15
CA ALA A 140 10.69 6.74 -7.06
C ALA A 140 10.84 7.36 -5.67
N MET A 141 10.72 6.57 -4.58
CA MET A 141 10.91 7.04 -3.22
C MET A 141 12.35 7.55 -3.00
N GLU A 142 13.35 6.81 -3.46
CA GLU A 142 14.75 7.24 -3.38
C GLU A 142 14.98 8.57 -4.11
N SER A 143 14.38 8.74 -5.30
CA SER A 143 14.45 9.97 -6.07
C SER A 143 13.75 11.15 -5.38
N MET A 144 12.71 10.90 -4.61
CA MET A 144 11.98 11.93 -3.85
C MET A 144 12.69 12.35 -2.56
N MET A 145 13.50 11.48 -1.95
CA MET A 145 14.17 11.75 -0.68
C MET A 145 15.03 13.02 -0.64
N PRO A 146 15.85 13.35 -1.66
CA PRO A 146 16.60 14.60 -1.68
C PRO A 146 15.71 15.84 -1.71
N ILE A 147 14.57 15.77 -2.40
CA ILE A 147 13.58 16.85 -2.46
C ILE A 147 12.96 17.08 -1.10
N MET A 148 12.54 16.00 -0.42
CA MET A 148 11.98 16.06 0.93
C MET A 148 12.98 16.64 1.93
N ARG A 149 14.22 16.15 1.94
CA ARG A 149 15.28 16.67 2.84
C ARG A 149 15.51 18.15 2.66
N ARG A 150 15.56 18.64 1.42
CA ARG A 150 15.72 20.07 1.11
C ARG A 150 14.55 20.89 1.63
N ASN A 151 13.32 20.41 1.48
CA ASN A 151 12.12 21.09 1.96
C ASN A 151 12.07 21.13 3.51
N ILE A 152 12.37 20.00 4.17
CA ILE A 152 12.46 19.95 5.62
C ILE A 152 13.53 20.92 6.13
N GLY A 153 14.71 20.97 5.48
CA GLY A 153 15.78 21.92 5.83
C GLY A 153 15.31 23.37 5.74
N ARG A 154 14.57 23.73 4.68
CA ARG A 154 14.01 25.10 4.54
C ARG A 154 12.98 25.42 5.62
N ILE A 155 12.07 24.48 5.91
CA ILE A 155 11.09 24.66 6.99
C ILE A 155 11.80 24.85 8.33
N THR A 156 12.79 24.03 8.65
CA THR A 156 13.57 24.15 9.89
C THR A 156 14.27 25.51 9.99
N GLN A 157 14.88 25.99 8.91
CA GLN A 157 15.48 27.33 8.88
C GLN A 157 14.46 28.43 9.10
N SER A 158 13.30 28.36 8.44
CA SER A 158 12.24 29.36 8.62
C SER A 158 11.73 29.39 10.07
N VAL A 159 11.51 28.22 10.68
CA VAL A 159 11.11 28.11 12.09
C VAL A 159 12.17 28.70 13.02
N GLN A 160 13.46 28.43 12.78
CA GLN A 160 14.54 29.01 13.58
C GLN A 160 14.62 30.53 13.45
N GLN A 161 14.47 31.07 12.23
CA GLN A 161 14.44 32.52 11.99
C GLN A 161 13.27 33.17 12.73
N GLU A 162 12.07 32.63 12.59
CA GLU A 162 10.87 33.15 13.25
C GLU A 162 10.99 33.08 14.77
N THR A 163 11.49 31.99 15.32
CA THR A 163 11.77 31.84 16.75
C THR A 163 12.75 32.91 17.23
N THR A 164 13.81 33.16 16.47
CA THR A 164 14.83 34.17 16.81
C THR A 164 14.22 35.57 16.80
N GLU A 165 13.37 35.89 15.83
CA GLU A 165 12.66 37.18 15.74
C GLU A 165 11.71 37.37 16.93
N MET A 166 10.92 36.34 17.26
CA MET A 166 10.02 36.38 18.44
C MET A 166 10.77 36.59 19.75
N LEU A 167 11.92 35.95 19.93
CA LEU A 167 12.76 36.17 21.13
C LEU A 167 13.30 37.59 21.20
N LYS A 168 13.80 38.16 20.09
CA LYS A 168 14.25 39.57 20.03
C LYS A 168 13.13 40.54 20.38
N GLU A 169 11.92 40.30 19.85
CA GLU A 169 10.75 41.12 20.14
C GLU A 169 10.35 41.06 21.62
N SER A 170 10.37 39.84 22.18
CA SER A 170 10.11 39.63 23.62
C SER A 170 11.10 40.41 24.51
N HIS A 171 12.40 40.34 24.23
CA HIS A 171 13.42 41.09 24.95
C HIS A 171 13.23 42.61 24.81
N ARG A 172 12.87 43.12 23.62
CA ARG A 172 12.56 44.54 23.42
C ARG A 172 11.36 45.01 24.24
N LYS A 173 10.31 44.20 24.33
CA LYS A 173 9.12 44.51 25.13
C LYS A 173 9.44 44.48 26.64
N GLY A 174 10.22 43.52 27.09
CA GLY A 174 10.67 43.42 28.47
C GLY A 174 11.52 44.61 28.89
N ALA A 175 12.47 45.04 28.05
CA ALA A 175 13.33 46.20 28.35
C ALA A 175 12.57 47.55 28.40
N ARG A 176 11.44 47.68 27.69
CA ARG A 176 10.60 48.89 27.75
C ARG A 176 9.72 48.99 29.00
N ASN A 177 9.48 47.88 29.68
CA ASN A 177 8.63 47.79 30.87
C ASN A 177 9.39 47.81 32.19
N THR A 178 10.71 48.01 32.17
CA THR A 178 11.51 48.17 33.42
C THR A 178 11.30 49.60 33.94
N PRO A 179 10.65 49.81 35.09
CA PRO A 179 10.47 51.15 35.63
C PRO A 179 11.83 51.70 36.01
N VAL A 180 12.19 52.88 35.54
CA VAL A 180 13.34 53.67 36.01
C VAL A 180 13.11 53.97 37.48
N MET A 181 13.76 53.30 38.40
CA MET A 181 13.79 53.70 39.79
C MET A 181 14.51 55.04 39.84
N ARG A 182 13.76 56.12 40.03
CA ARG A 182 14.28 57.42 40.39
C ARG A 182 14.74 57.32 41.85
N ASN A 183 16.03 57.38 42.08
CA ASN A 183 16.56 57.67 43.37
C ASN A 183 16.43 59.18 43.59
N ASP A 184 15.51 59.57 44.48
CA ASP A 184 15.49 60.89 45.17
C ASP A 184 16.30 60.80 46.44
#